data_481a8b6bc4fd560cc2037d6af571f074
#
_entry.id   481a8b6bc4fd560cc2037d6af571f074
#
_cell.length_a   1.000
_cell.length_b   1.000
_cell.length_c   1.000
_cell.angle_alpha   90.00
_cell.angle_beta   90.00
_cell.angle_gamma   90.00
#
_symmetry.space_group_name_H-M   'P 1'
#
loop_
_entity.id
_entity.type
_entity.pdbx_description
1 polymer ?
#
loop_
_entity_poly.entity_id
_entity_poly.type
_entity_poly.pdbx_seq_one_letter_code
_entity_poly.pdbx_strand_id
1 'polypeptide(L)'
;MARSDDIAAEVRQLARAPQVRLLGTVSEAMLNAFQDQLAAAEPGEGPIAVEITSMGGDADIGRRLALEVGLARERLNRRLVFIGKTAVYSAATTVMGGFPREDRYLTRDAVLLIHCRQLQRSLELSGPLGASRVRLNQILGEIEIGVQLQQEGYAALVEGSRVSLDEITAEAEAGWYVRAEEALARGLVAGLI
;
A
#
# COMPACT_ATOMS: atom_id res chain seq x y z
N MET A 1 13.86 -24.44 9.52
CA MET A 1 12.73 -24.38 10.48
C MET A 1 13.04 -23.41 11.63
N ALA A 2 14.09 -23.55 12.44
CA ALA A 2 14.35 -22.65 13.58
C ALA A 2 14.35 -21.15 13.22
N ARG A 3 15.00 -20.74 12.14
CA ARG A 3 15.09 -19.32 11.73
C ARG A 3 13.76 -18.69 11.33
N SER A 4 12.80 -19.47 10.82
CA SER A 4 11.45 -18.99 10.44
C SER A 4 10.58 -18.79 11.69
N ASP A 5 10.73 -19.63 12.71
CA ASP A 5 9.96 -19.54 13.95
C ASP A 5 10.44 -18.34 14.80
N ASP A 6 11.74 -18.04 14.78
CA ASP A 6 12.33 -16.87 15.46
C ASP A 6 11.84 -15.55 14.83
N ILE A 7 11.80 -15.47 13.49
CA ILE A 7 11.28 -14.29 12.78
C ILE A 7 9.80 -14.09 13.09
N ALA A 8 9.00 -15.15 13.09
CA ALA A 8 7.58 -15.05 13.40
C ALA A 8 7.35 -14.60 14.86
N ALA A 9 8.19 -15.01 15.80
CA ALA A 9 8.13 -14.57 17.19
C ALA A 9 8.49 -13.08 17.33
N GLU A 10 9.55 -12.63 16.66
CA GLU A 10 9.95 -11.22 16.59
C GLU A 10 8.82 -10.35 16.07
N VAL A 11 8.23 -10.71 14.92
CA VAL A 11 7.15 -9.93 14.29
C VAL A 11 5.89 -9.90 15.16
N ARG A 12 5.54 -11.00 15.85
CA ARG A 12 4.42 -10.99 16.82
C ARG A 12 4.67 -10.02 17.98
N GLN A 13 5.90 -9.90 18.45
CA GLN A 13 6.27 -8.94 19.49
C GLN A 13 6.16 -7.51 18.95
N LEU A 14 6.67 -7.22 17.75
CA LEU A 14 6.54 -5.94 17.08
C LEU A 14 5.07 -5.54 16.86
N ALA A 15 4.21 -6.49 16.50
CA ALA A 15 2.78 -6.26 16.27
C ALA A 15 1.99 -5.89 17.54
N ARG A 16 2.51 -6.22 18.73
CA ARG A 16 1.89 -5.83 20.02
C ARG A 16 2.16 -4.38 20.39
N ALA A 17 3.31 -3.84 19.97
CA ALA A 17 3.71 -2.47 20.27
C ALA A 17 4.40 -1.83 19.05
N PRO A 18 3.66 -1.63 17.94
CA PRO A 18 4.22 -1.01 16.76
C PRO A 18 4.58 0.45 17.02
N GLN A 19 5.71 0.87 16.48
CA GLN A 19 6.22 2.23 16.62
C GLN A 19 5.43 3.23 15.78
N VAL A 20 4.90 2.78 14.63
CA VAL A 20 4.08 3.59 13.73
C VAL A 20 2.71 2.93 13.57
N ARG A 21 1.64 3.72 13.76
CA ARG A 21 0.25 3.26 13.60
C ARG A 21 -0.49 4.16 12.64
N LEU A 22 -0.96 3.58 11.54
CA LEU A 22 -1.69 4.25 10.48
C LEU A 22 -3.12 3.69 10.43
N LEU A 23 -4.04 4.41 11.06
CA LEU A 23 -5.43 4.00 11.22
C LEU A 23 -6.36 4.95 10.48
N GLY A 24 -7.37 4.41 9.79
CA GLY A 24 -8.40 5.19 9.11
C GLY A 24 -8.10 5.45 7.63
N THR A 25 -8.47 6.63 7.13
CA THR A 25 -8.38 6.97 5.71
C THR A 25 -6.96 7.33 5.30
N VAL A 26 -6.49 6.80 4.18
CA VAL A 26 -5.23 7.24 3.55
C VAL A 26 -5.39 8.68 3.08
N SER A 27 -4.69 9.60 3.73
CA SER A 27 -4.86 11.06 3.60
C SER A 27 -3.58 11.78 3.99
N GLU A 28 -3.50 13.09 3.73
CA GLU A 28 -2.39 13.93 4.20
C GLU A 28 -2.17 13.84 5.72
N ALA A 29 -3.25 13.72 6.49
CA ALA A 29 -3.14 13.53 7.94
C ALA A 29 -2.44 12.21 8.30
N MET A 30 -2.70 11.12 7.53
CA MET A 30 -2.00 9.85 7.72
C MET A 30 -0.52 9.96 7.32
N LEU A 31 -0.20 10.68 6.25
CA LEU A 31 1.19 10.93 5.84
C LEU A 31 1.96 11.71 6.91
N ASN A 32 1.37 12.78 7.45
CA ASN A 32 1.98 13.55 8.54
C ASN A 32 2.18 12.67 9.79
N ALA A 33 1.16 11.88 10.16
CA ALA A 33 1.26 10.96 11.28
C ALA A 33 2.35 9.88 11.09
N PHE A 34 2.55 9.40 9.86
CA PHE A 34 3.66 8.50 9.53
C PHE A 34 5.01 9.17 9.78
N GLN A 35 5.20 10.40 9.26
CA GLN A 35 6.46 11.12 9.39
C GLN A 35 6.78 11.45 10.86
N ASP A 36 5.80 11.94 11.62
CA ASP A 36 5.96 12.28 13.04
C ASP A 36 6.31 11.05 13.90
N GLN A 37 5.58 9.94 13.71
CA GLN A 37 5.81 8.70 14.46
C GLN A 37 7.13 8.05 14.05
N LEU A 38 7.49 8.11 12.76
CA LEU A 38 8.78 7.61 12.28
C LEU A 38 9.93 8.39 12.91
N ALA A 39 9.86 9.73 12.93
CA ALA A 39 10.87 10.58 13.57
C ALA A 39 11.02 10.25 15.06
N ALA A 40 9.92 9.99 15.76
CA ALA A 40 9.95 9.56 17.15
C ALA A 40 10.59 8.16 17.36
N ALA A 41 10.52 7.29 16.34
CA ALA A 41 11.11 5.94 16.39
C ALA A 41 12.58 5.91 15.95
N GLU A 42 13.11 6.96 15.33
CA GLU A 42 14.49 7.03 14.83
C GLU A 42 15.58 6.81 15.90
N PRO A 43 15.48 7.35 17.13
CA PRO A 43 16.50 7.16 18.16
C PRO A 43 16.61 5.71 18.65
N GLY A 44 15.63 4.84 18.36
CA GLY A 44 15.62 3.45 18.77
C GLY A 44 16.50 2.55 17.92
N GLU A 45 16.60 1.31 18.34
CA GLU A 45 17.35 0.25 17.64
C GLU A 45 16.38 -0.82 17.08
N GLY A 46 16.91 -1.67 16.17
CA GLY A 46 16.16 -2.79 15.59
C GLY A 46 15.10 -2.38 14.55
N PRO A 47 14.21 -3.32 14.15
CA PRO A 47 13.17 -3.07 13.16
C PRO A 47 12.13 -2.07 13.66
N ILE A 48 11.56 -1.29 12.72
CA ILE A 48 10.43 -0.40 12.99
C ILE A 48 9.16 -1.06 12.44
N ALA A 49 8.19 -1.33 13.32
CA ALA A 49 6.90 -1.86 12.90
C ALA A 49 5.95 -0.75 12.50
N VAL A 50 5.37 -0.89 11.33
CA VAL A 50 4.33 0.00 10.77
C VAL A 50 3.03 -0.78 10.67
N GLU A 51 2.12 -0.51 11.61
CA GLU A 51 0.77 -1.07 11.61
C GLU A 51 -0.13 -0.28 10.68
N ILE A 52 -0.92 -0.96 9.86
CA ILE A 52 -1.95 -0.33 9.04
C ILE A 52 -3.28 -1.05 9.19
N THR A 53 -4.34 -0.26 9.43
CA THR A 53 -5.74 -0.65 9.27
C THR A 53 -6.46 0.48 8.54
N SER A 54 -6.84 0.25 7.29
CA SER A 54 -7.41 1.31 6.44
C SER A 54 -8.33 0.73 5.37
N MET A 55 -9.45 1.40 5.16
CA MET A 55 -10.38 1.13 4.05
C MET A 55 -9.93 1.80 2.73
N GLY A 56 -8.73 2.41 2.70
CA GLY A 56 -8.20 3.14 1.56
C GLY A 56 -8.38 4.65 1.69
N GLY A 57 -8.35 5.34 0.58
CA GLY A 57 -8.44 6.80 0.51
C GLY A 57 -7.72 7.34 -0.72
N ASP A 58 -6.95 8.42 -0.56
CA ASP A 58 -6.23 9.06 -1.64
C ASP A 58 -5.10 8.18 -2.18
N ALA A 59 -5.16 7.88 -3.48
CA ALA A 59 -4.21 6.99 -4.14
C ALA A 59 -2.82 7.62 -4.31
N ASP A 60 -2.73 8.95 -4.44
CA ASP A 60 -1.45 9.66 -4.57
C ASP A 60 -0.76 9.80 -3.21
N ILE A 61 -1.53 9.99 -2.14
CA ILE A 61 -1.01 9.90 -0.77
C ILE A 61 -0.53 8.47 -0.46
N GLY A 62 -1.26 7.43 -0.91
CA GLY A 62 -0.80 6.03 -0.81
C GLY A 62 0.55 5.80 -1.47
N ARG A 63 0.74 6.32 -2.68
CA ARG A 63 2.04 6.29 -3.38
C ARG A 63 3.11 7.08 -2.65
N ARG A 64 2.75 8.26 -2.12
CA ARG A 64 3.68 9.08 -1.33
C ARG A 64 4.16 8.35 -0.08
N LEU A 65 3.26 7.69 0.65
CA LEU A 65 3.62 6.86 1.81
C LEU A 65 4.54 5.70 1.41
N ALA A 66 4.25 5.02 0.30
CA ALA A 66 5.12 3.94 -0.21
C ALA A 66 6.54 4.45 -0.52
N LEU A 67 6.67 5.63 -1.14
CA LEU A 67 7.96 6.28 -1.38
C LEU A 67 8.67 6.61 -0.06
N GLU A 68 7.97 7.19 0.91
CA GLU A 68 8.55 7.53 2.22
C GLU A 68 9.07 6.31 2.97
N VAL A 69 8.40 5.15 2.85
CA VAL A 69 8.89 3.88 3.39
C VAL A 69 10.26 3.51 2.81
N GLY A 70 10.42 3.60 1.48
CA GLY A 70 11.70 3.34 0.81
C GLY A 70 12.81 4.28 1.27
N LEU A 71 12.54 5.59 1.23
CA LEU A 71 13.49 6.61 1.67
C LEU A 71 13.88 6.47 3.14
N ALA A 72 12.92 6.13 4.01
CA ALA A 72 13.18 5.90 5.42
C ALA A 72 14.08 4.68 5.65
N ARG A 73 13.86 3.59 4.92
CA ARG A 73 14.70 2.38 4.99
C ARG A 73 16.16 2.68 4.60
N GLU A 74 16.36 3.42 3.51
CA GLU A 74 17.69 3.83 3.05
C GLU A 74 18.36 4.76 4.07
N ARG A 75 17.66 5.81 4.50
CA ARG A 75 18.21 6.82 5.42
C ARG A 75 18.57 6.25 6.78
N LEU A 76 17.71 5.40 7.34
CA LEU A 76 17.89 4.84 8.67
C LEU A 76 18.74 3.56 8.68
N ASN A 77 18.95 2.94 7.50
CA ASN A 77 19.57 1.61 7.37
C ASN A 77 18.90 0.59 8.32
N ARG A 78 17.57 0.64 8.46
CA ARG A 78 16.76 -0.20 9.35
C ARG A 78 15.64 -0.89 8.58
N ARG A 79 15.28 -2.09 9.02
CA ARG A 79 14.07 -2.75 8.51
C ARG A 79 12.83 -1.99 8.97
N LEU A 80 11.94 -1.68 8.03
CA LEU A 80 10.57 -1.30 8.30
C LEU A 80 9.70 -2.52 8.01
N VAL A 81 8.92 -2.96 9.00
CA VAL A 81 8.07 -4.16 8.91
C VAL A 81 6.62 -3.72 8.81
N PHE A 82 5.97 -4.09 7.71
CA PHE A 82 4.54 -3.85 7.49
C PHE A 82 3.71 -4.87 8.27
N ILE A 83 2.71 -4.39 9.01
CA ILE A 83 1.77 -5.20 9.76
C ILE A 83 0.35 -4.76 9.40
N GLY A 84 -0.28 -5.47 8.47
CA GLY A 84 -1.68 -5.23 8.11
C GLY A 84 -2.63 -5.94 9.06
N LYS A 85 -3.58 -5.18 9.64
CA LYS A 85 -4.58 -5.72 10.55
C LYS A 85 -5.98 -5.46 10.01
N THR A 86 -6.85 -6.45 10.10
CA THR A 86 -8.29 -6.42 9.75
C THR A 86 -8.57 -5.99 8.31
N ALA A 87 -8.25 -4.76 7.93
CA ALA A 87 -8.52 -4.23 6.59
C ALA A 87 -7.31 -3.47 6.03
N VAL A 88 -6.84 -3.88 4.84
CA VAL A 88 -5.81 -3.19 4.07
C VAL A 88 -6.36 -3.02 2.65
N TYR A 89 -7.13 -1.95 2.43
CA TYR A 89 -7.91 -1.79 1.21
C TYR A 89 -7.39 -0.66 0.33
N SER A 90 -7.48 -0.87 -1.00
CA SER A 90 -7.28 0.21 -1.98
C SER A 90 -5.91 0.89 -1.82
N ALA A 91 -5.85 2.20 -1.60
CA ALA A 91 -4.62 2.95 -1.40
C ALA A 91 -3.70 2.37 -0.29
N ALA A 92 -4.26 1.66 0.71
CA ALA A 92 -3.45 0.99 1.74
C ALA A 92 -2.67 -0.21 1.18
N THR A 93 -3.16 -0.90 0.15
CA THR A 93 -2.37 -1.95 -0.53
C THR A 93 -1.20 -1.36 -1.33
N THR A 94 -1.36 -0.14 -1.85
CA THR A 94 -0.24 0.61 -2.46
C THR A 94 0.84 0.92 -1.43
N VAL A 95 0.45 1.33 -0.21
CA VAL A 95 1.41 1.52 0.90
C VAL A 95 2.12 0.20 1.23
N MET A 96 1.40 -0.92 1.30
CA MET A 96 1.99 -2.26 1.50
C MET A 96 3.02 -2.58 0.42
N GLY A 97 2.76 -2.21 -0.84
CA GLY A 97 3.68 -2.37 -1.97
C GLY A 97 5.02 -1.66 -1.78
N GLY A 98 5.09 -0.59 -0.98
CA GLY A 98 6.33 0.11 -0.64
C GLY A 98 7.28 -0.64 0.31
N PHE A 99 6.82 -1.72 0.93
CA PHE A 99 7.67 -2.59 1.76
C PHE A 99 8.17 -3.78 0.94
N PRO A 100 9.40 -4.29 1.15
CA PRO A 100 9.82 -5.56 0.59
C PRO A 100 8.88 -6.69 1.02
N ARG A 101 8.66 -7.65 0.13
CA ARG A 101 7.76 -8.77 0.38
C ARG A 101 8.06 -9.54 1.68
N GLU A 102 9.34 -9.74 1.98
CA GLU A 102 9.81 -10.42 3.20
C GLU A 102 9.52 -9.67 4.49
N ASP A 103 9.18 -8.38 4.39
CA ASP A 103 8.83 -7.52 5.52
C ASP A 103 7.32 -7.24 5.61
N ARG A 104 6.48 -7.95 4.84
CA ARG A 104 5.01 -7.80 4.85
C ARG A 104 4.37 -8.91 5.65
N TYR A 105 3.59 -8.56 6.67
CA TYR A 105 2.85 -9.50 7.53
C TYR A 105 1.40 -9.06 7.69
N LEU A 106 0.51 -10.03 7.88
CA LEU A 106 -0.91 -9.80 8.12
C LEU A 106 -1.36 -10.52 9.39
N THR A 107 -2.34 -9.94 10.10
CA THR A 107 -3.13 -10.72 11.06
C THR A 107 -4.01 -11.71 10.33
N ARG A 108 -4.38 -12.83 10.98
CA ARG A 108 -5.17 -13.91 10.35
C ARG A 108 -6.55 -13.46 9.89
N ASP A 109 -7.12 -12.46 10.56
CA ASP A 109 -8.40 -11.86 10.20
C ASP A 109 -8.30 -10.84 9.07
N ALA A 110 -7.10 -10.46 8.67
CA ALA A 110 -6.90 -9.39 7.69
C ALA A 110 -7.38 -9.80 6.29
N VAL A 111 -7.92 -8.81 5.61
CA VAL A 111 -8.32 -8.89 4.21
C VAL A 111 -7.65 -7.76 3.45
N LEU A 112 -7.14 -8.06 2.26
CA LEU A 112 -6.72 -7.05 1.29
C LEU A 112 -7.88 -6.80 0.33
N LEU A 113 -8.08 -5.56 -0.11
CA LEU A 113 -8.91 -5.23 -1.27
C LEU A 113 -8.06 -4.49 -2.29
N ILE A 114 -7.90 -5.09 -3.44
CA ILE A 114 -7.17 -4.54 -4.58
C ILE A 114 -8.19 -4.20 -5.66
N HIS A 115 -8.24 -2.95 -6.09
CA HIS A 115 -9.13 -2.51 -7.16
C HIS A 115 -8.50 -1.36 -7.95
N CYS A 116 -9.06 -1.07 -9.13
CA CYS A 116 -8.58 0.00 -10.00
C CYS A 116 -8.72 1.38 -9.36
N ARG A 117 -7.81 2.29 -9.70
CA ARG A 117 -7.97 3.71 -9.38
C ARG A 117 -9.29 4.22 -9.94
N GLN A 118 -9.96 5.07 -9.19
CA GLN A 118 -11.23 5.66 -9.59
C GLN A 118 -11.05 7.15 -9.84
N LEU A 119 -11.62 7.64 -10.92
CA LEU A 119 -11.79 9.05 -11.20
C LEU A 119 -13.27 9.39 -11.09
N GLN A 120 -13.62 10.27 -10.15
CA GLN A 120 -14.98 10.82 -10.06
C GLN A 120 -14.92 12.28 -10.46
N ARG A 121 -15.48 12.61 -11.63
CA ARG A 121 -15.52 13.98 -12.17
C ARG A 121 -16.78 14.22 -12.98
N SER A 122 -17.42 15.34 -12.76
CA SER A 122 -18.47 15.86 -13.65
C SER A 122 -17.85 16.76 -14.70
N LEU A 123 -18.25 16.62 -15.95
CA LEU A 123 -17.75 17.42 -17.07
C LEU A 123 -18.90 18.19 -17.74
N GLU A 124 -18.81 19.50 -17.68
CA GLU A 124 -19.67 20.38 -18.45
C GLU A 124 -18.85 21.02 -19.60
N LEU A 125 -19.33 20.86 -20.80
CA LEU A 125 -18.72 21.45 -22.01
C LEU A 125 -19.62 22.58 -22.53
N SER A 126 -19.11 23.78 -22.57
CA SER A 126 -19.77 24.96 -23.12
C SER A 126 -18.77 25.85 -23.85
N GLY A 127 -19.26 26.61 -24.83
CA GLY A 127 -18.42 27.53 -25.60
C GLY A 127 -17.85 26.91 -26.89
N PRO A 128 -16.76 27.47 -27.44
CA PRO A 128 -16.18 27.04 -28.70
C PRO A 128 -15.72 25.57 -28.67
N LEU A 129 -15.97 24.81 -29.73
CA LEU A 129 -15.59 23.38 -29.82
C LEU A 129 -14.09 23.13 -29.61
N GLY A 130 -13.24 24.06 -30.04
CA GLY A 130 -11.80 23.97 -29.80
C GLY A 130 -11.42 23.96 -28.31
N ALA A 131 -12.07 24.79 -27.49
CA ALA A 131 -11.84 24.83 -26.05
C ALA A 131 -12.35 23.54 -25.38
N SER A 132 -13.52 23.03 -25.80
CA SER A 132 -14.05 21.74 -25.32
C SER A 132 -13.11 20.58 -25.61
N ARG A 133 -12.50 20.55 -26.81
CA ARG A 133 -11.52 19.52 -27.19
C ARG A 133 -10.27 19.57 -26.31
N VAL A 134 -9.75 20.78 -26.02
CA VAL A 134 -8.58 20.93 -25.12
C VAL A 134 -8.92 20.35 -23.73
N ARG A 135 -10.08 20.66 -23.19
CA ARG A 135 -10.51 20.18 -21.87
C ARG A 135 -10.66 18.64 -21.82
N LEU A 136 -11.20 18.04 -22.89
CA LEU A 136 -11.26 16.59 -23.02
C LEU A 136 -9.87 15.96 -23.06
N ASN A 137 -8.95 16.52 -23.84
CA ASN A 137 -7.58 16.00 -23.92
C ASN A 137 -6.84 16.09 -22.59
N GLN A 138 -7.09 17.12 -21.78
CA GLN A 138 -6.52 17.20 -20.42
C GLN A 138 -7.03 16.07 -19.54
N ILE A 139 -8.31 15.76 -19.57
CA ILE A 139 -8.90 14.65 -18.80
C ILE A 139 -8.35 13.30 -19.28
N LEU A 140 -8.22 13.10 -20.58
CA LEU A 140 -7.61 11.88 -21.13
C LEU A 140 -6.18 11.71 -20.63
N GLY A 141 -5.37 12.76 -20.63
CA GLY A 141 -4.02 12.71 -20.08
C GLY A 141 -3.99 12.37 -18.58
N GLU A 142 -4.91 12.91 -17.79
CA GLU A 142 -5.05 12.52 -16.36
C GLU A 142 -5.38 11.03 -16.20
N ILE A 143 -6.27 10.49 -17.05
CA ILE A 143 -6.63 9.07 -17.04
C ILE A 143 -5.42 8.21 -17.42
N GLU A 144 -4.71 8.55 -18.49
CA GLU A 144 -3.53 7.81 -18.97
C GLU A 144 -2.44 7.72 -17.89
N ILE A 145 -2.11 8.85 -17.26
CA ILE A 145 -1.18 8.88 -16.13
C ILE A 145 -1.72 8.05 -14.96
N GLY A 146 -3.01 8.18 -14.63
CA GLY A 146 -3.64 7.41 -13.56
C GLY A 146 -3.53 5.90 -13.76
N VAL A 147 -3.73 5.42 -15.00
CA VAL A 147 -3.58 4.01 -15.37
C VAL A 147 -2.11 3.56 -15.26
N GLN A 148 -1.17 4.38 -15.76
CA GLN A 148 0.26 4.07 -15.63
C GLN A 148 0.67 3.92 -14.16
N LEU A 149 0.30 4.88 -13.31
CA LEU A 149 0.62 4.87 -11.89
C LEU A 149 -0.03 3.68 -11.14
N GLN A 150 -1.20 3.25 -11.58
CA GLN A 150 -1.84 2.03 -11.09
C GLN A 150 -1.00 0.78 -11.42
N GLN A 151 -0.54 0.66 -12.65
CA GLN A 151 0.30 -0.48 -13.07
C GLN A 151 1.63 -0.53 -12.32
N GLU A 152 2.26 0.63 -12.08
CA GLU A 152 3.46 0.72 -11.24
C GLU A 152 3.19 0.24 -9.80
N GLY A 153 2.05 0.64 -9.22
CA GLY A 153 1.63 0.18 -7.89
C GLY A 153 1.36 -1.32 -7.82
N TYR A 154 0.73 -1.89 -8.84
CA TYR A 154 0.50 -3.32 -8.94
C TYR A 154 1.81 -4.09 -9.11
N ALA A 155 2.72 -3.62 -9.94
CA ALA A 155 4.03 -4.24 -10.12
C ALA A 155 4.81 -4.31 -8.80
N ALA A 156 4.85 -3.21 -8.02
CA ALA A 156 5.48 -3.17 -6.70
C ALA A 156 4.79 -4.10 -5.69
N LEU A 157 3.46 -4.23 -5.76
CA LEU A 157 2.71 -5.10 -4.86
C LEU A 157 2.99 -6.58 -5.11
N VAL A 158 3.07 -7.00 -6.37
CA VAL A 158 3.26 -8.41 -6.76
C VAL A 158 4.73 -8.81 -6.88
N GLU A 159 5.67 -7.89 -6.74
CA GLU A 159 7.10 -8.17 -6.85
C GLU A 159 7.53 -9.33 -5.93
N GLY A 160 8.16 -10.35 -6.51
CA GLY A 160 8.59 -11.54 -5.80
C GLY A 160 7.47 -12.45 -5.30
N SER A 161 6.21 -12.20 -5.68
CA SER A 161 5.06 -13.05 -5.39
C SER A 161 4.84 -14.12 -6.48
N ARG A 162 3.76 -14.89 -6.34
CA ARG A 162 3.29 -15.85 -7.36
C ARG A 162 2.19 -15.27 -8.24
N VAL A 163 1.83 -14.02 -8.03
CA VAL A 163 0.81 -13.29 -8.79
C VAL A 163 1.48 -12.55 -9.92
N SER A 164 0.99 -12.70 -11.15
CA SER A 164 1.48 -11.92 -12.29
C SER A 164 0.84 -10.53 -12.36
N LEU A 165 1.48 -9.60 -13.08
CA LEU A 165 0.90 -8.28 -13.31
C LEU A 165 -0.42 -8.35 -14.09
N ASP A 166 -0.54 -9.28 -15.04
CA ASP A 166 -1.78 -9.48 -15.80
C ASP A 166 -2.89 -10.02 -14.90
N GLU A 167 -2.58 -10.96 -14.00
CA GLU A 167 -3.55 -11.52 -13.06
C GLU A 167 -4.09 -10.44 -12.11
N ILE A 168 -3.22 -9.67 -11.43
CA ILE A 168 -3.67 -8.62 -10.52
C ILE A 168 -4.46 -7.55 -11.26
N THR A 169 -4.10 -7.22 -12.50
CA THR A 169 -4.82 -6.23 -13.32
C THR A 169 -6.23 -6.70 -13.61
N ALA A 170 -6.40 -7.96 -14.01
CA ALA A 170 -7.71 -8.54 -14.33
C ALA A 170 -8.60 -8.67 -13.08
N GLU A 171 -8.05 -9.16 -11.97
CA GLU A 171 -8.79 -9.32 -10.71
C GLU A 171 -9.22 -7.97 -10.10
N ALA A 172 -8.36 -6.94 -10.24
CA ALA A 172 -8.63 -5.60 -9.72
C ALA A 172 -9.81 -4.90 -10.42
N GLU A 173 -10.15 -5.24 -11.66
CA GLU A 173 -11.29 -4.66 -12.38
C GLU A 173 -12.62 -4.92 -11.66
N ALA A 174 -12.78 -6.11 -11.07
CA ALA A 174 -13.97 -6.49 -10.30
C ALA A 174 -13.84 -6.18 -8.80
N GLY A 175 -12.66 -5.78 -8.35
CA GLY A 175 -12.34 -5.63 -6.94
C GLY A 175 -12.00 -6.97 -6.28
N TRP A 176 -10.68 -7.21 -6.11
CA TRP A 176 -10.14 -8.46 -5.61
C TRP A 176 -9.99 -8.45 -4.10
N TYR A 177 -10.84 -9.20 -3.41
CA TYR A 177 -10.74 -9.43 -1.97
C TYR A 177 -9.85 -10.65 -1.69
N VAL A 178 -8.71 -10.45 -1.06
CA VAL A 178 -7.73 -11.49 -0.75
C VAL A 178 -7.66 -11.67 0.76
N ARG A 179 -8.03 -12.84 1.27
CA ARG A 179 -7.86 -13.19 2.69
C ARG A 179 -6.40 -13.41 3.04
N ALA A 180 -6.04 -13.26 4.30
CA ALA A 180 -4.66 -13.38 4.78
C ALA A 180 -4.00 -14.71 4.38
N GLU A 181 -4.71 -15.84 4.49
CA GLU A 181 -4.19 -17.16 4.09
C GLU A 181 -3.92 -17.23 2.58
N GLU A 182 -4.78 -16.65 1.76
CA GLU A 182 -4.59 -16.57 0.32
C GLU A 182 -3.43 -15.64 -0.03
N ALA A 183 -3.31 -14.48 0.63
CA ALA A 183 -2.19 -13.56 0.44
C ALA A 183 -0.86 -14.25 0.74
N LEU A 184 -0.79 -15.06 1.79
CA LEU A 184 0.39 -15.88 2.11
C LEU A 184 0.63 -16.96 1.05
N ALA A 185 -0.39 -17.72 0.66
CA ALA A 185 -0.28 -18.76 -0.35
C ALA A 185 0.16 -18.24 -1.71
N ARG A 186 -0.28 -17.03 -2.08
CA ARG A 186 0.13 -16.33 -3.30
C ARG A 186 1.48 -15.62 -3.17
N GLY A 187 2.05 -15.54 -1.97
CA GLY A 187 3.34 -14.92 -1.71
C GLY A 187 3.31 -13.40 -1.74
N LEU A 188 2.14 -12.76 -1.58
CA LEU A 188 2.03 -11.30 -1.44
C LEU A 188 2.59 -10.80 -0.11
N VAL A 189 2.63 -11.67 0.89
CA VAL A 189 3.18 -11.42 2.23
C VAL A 189 4.10 -12.55 2.67
N ALA A 190 4.98 -12.26 3.63
CA ALA A 190 5.96 -13.22 4.16
C ALA A 190 5.38 -14.14 5.23
N GLY A 191 4.35 -13.69 5.96
CA GLY A 191 3.78 -14.49 7.05
C GLY A 191 2.50 -13.93 7.64
N LEU A 192 1.90 -14.75 8.50
CA LEU A 192 0.73 -14.40 9.32
C LEU A 192 1.11 -14.39 10.80
N ILE A 193 0.47 -13.49 11.54
CA ILE A 193 0.67 -13.31 12.98
C ILE A 193 -0.62 -13.45 13.76
#